data_5160e186e76a439165d85d53245a27c9
#
_entry.id   5160e186e76a439165d85d53245a27c9
#
_cell.length_a   1.000
_cell.length_b   1.000
_cell.length_c   1.000
_cell.angle_alpha   90.00
_cell.angle_beta   90.00
_cell.angle_gamma   90.00
#
_symmetry.space_group_name_H-M   'P 1'
#
loop_
_entity.id
_entity.type
_entity.pdbx_description
1 polymer ?
#
loop_
_entity_poly.entity_id
_entity_poly.type
_entity_poly.pdbx_seq_one_letter_code
_entity_poly.pdbx_strand_id
1 'polypeptide(L)'
;MVLEKLKHVPDPTFVHQEPLAEFIANLFTAAGMRPNEARLCADVLVDADMNGIDTHGVCYNLDLHYLTGLMNGYINPTPNVKVTYETPGTAVIDADRGMAMIASVKAMELAIEKAKTTGIASVAVNNSSHYGAAGYYARLALKHDMIGYTMSSGGGRVIIPMNARYPWMGTNPMAFAA
;
A
#
# COMPACT_ATOMS: atom_id res chain seq x y z
N MET A 1 -6.88 -5.94 -23.98
CA MET A 1 -7.80 -5.65 -22.86
C MET A 1 -7.57 -4.26 -22.24
N VAL A 2 -6.35 -3.85 -21.86
CA VAL A 2 -6.07 -2.48 -21.38
C VAL A 2 -6.31 -1.44 -22.49
N LEU A 3 -5.79 -1.68 -23.69
CA LEU A 3 -5.98 -0.77 -24.85
C LEU A 3 -7.45 -0.68 -25.33
N GLU A 4 -8.27 -1.69 -25.06
CA GLU A 4 -9.69 -1.67 -25.41
C GLU A 4 -10.51 -0.79 -24.46
N LYS A 5 -10.14 -0.75 -23.19
CA LYS A 5 -10.73 0.19 -22.22
C LYS A 5 -10.38 1.65 -22.54
N LEU A 6 -9.17 1.91 -23.02
CA LEU A 6 -8.75 3.25 -23.43
C LEU A 6 -9.51 3.80 -24.66
N LYS A 7 -10.09 2.93 -25.49
CA LYS A 7 -10.93 3.35 -26.62
C LYS A 7 -12.23 4.05 -26.21
N HIS A 8 -12.64 3.95 -24.95
CA HIS A 8 -13.85 4.57 -24.43
C HIS A 8 -13.60 5.83 -23.57
N VAL A 9 -12.33 6.23 -23.41
CA VAL A 9 -11.98 7.48 -22.75
C VAL A 9 -11.73 8.52 -23.85
N PRO A 10 -12.64 9.47 -24.06
CA PRO A 10 -12.39 10.53 -25.02
C PRO A 10 -11.20 11.37 -24.51
N ASP A 11 -10.18 11.50 -25.35
CA ASP A 11 -8.96 12.28 -25.09
C ASP A 11 -8.28 11.98 -23.74
N PRO A 12 -7.61 10.82 -23.57
CA PRO A 12 -6.90 10.52 -22.33
C PRO A 12 -5.77 11.54 -22.12
N THR A 13 -5.77 12.21 -20.98
CA THR A 13 -4.67 13.09 -20.58
C THR A 13 -3.58 12.26 -19.92
N PHE A 14 -2.40 12.23 -20.52
CA PHE A 14 -1.22 11.59 -19.94
C PHE A 14 -0.45 12.61 -19.08
N VAL A 15 -0.08 12.18 -17.89
CA VAL A 15 0.72 12.98 -16.95
C VAL A 15 2.04 12.26 -16.71
N HIS A 16 3.13 12.99 -16.67
CA HIS A 16 4.44 12.44 -16.33
C HIS A 16 4.47 11.97 -14.88
N GLN A 17 5.11 10.82 -14.66
CA GLN A 17 5.19 10.16 -13.35
C GLN A 17 5.74 11.08 -12.26
N GLU A 18 6.90 11.70 -12.48
CA GLU A 18 7.59 12.50 -11.46
C GLU A 18 6.82 13.74 -11.02
N PRO A 19 6.31 14.60 -11.92
CA PRO A 19 5.45 15.73 -11.52
C PRO A 19 4.17 15.30 -10.80
N LEU A 20 3.59 14.16 -11.17
CA LEU A 20 2.41 13.62 -10.48
C LEU A 20 2.74 13.18 -9.05
N ALA A 21 3.84 12.44 -8.86
CA ALA A 21 4.30 12.02 -7.54
C ALA A 21 4.63 13.22 -6.65
N GLU A 22 5.28 14.25 -7.18
CA GLU A 22 5.58 15.48 -6.46
C GLU A 22 4.30 16.22 -6.04
N PHE A 23 3.33 16.34 -6.94
CA PHE A 23 2.04 16.96 -6.64
C PHE A 23 1.31 16.24 -5.49
N ILE A 24 1.24 14.91 -5.55
CA ILE A 24 0.59 14.09 -4.51
C ILE A 24 1.34 14.20 -3.18
N ALA A 25 2.67 14.17 -3.20
CA ALA A 25 3.49 14.33 -2.00
C ALA A 25 3.26 15.70 -1.33
N ASN A 26 3.10 16.77 -2.14
CA ASN A 26 2.76 18.10 -1.65
C ASN A 26 1.36 18.14 -1.02
N LEU A 27 0.37 17.44 -1.60
CA LEU A 27 -0.97 17.33 -1.00
C LEU A 27 -0.92 16.61 0.35
N PHE A 28 -0.22 15.48 0.45
CA PHE A 28 -0.06 14.75 1.71
C PHE A 28 0.71 15.56 2.75
N THR A 29 1.72 16.30 2.34
CA THR A 29 2.46 17.21 3.24
C THR A 29 1.56 18.34 3.75
N ALA A 30 0.74 18.93 2.88
CA ALA A 30 -0.26 19.93 3.28
C ALA A 30 -1.33 19.36 4.22
N ALA A 31 -1.62 18.05 4.12
CA ALA A 31 -2.49 17.33 5.05
C ALA A 31 -1.78 16.93 6.37
N GLY A 32 -0.54 17.37 6.59
CA GLY A 32 0.19 17.21 7.85
C GLY A 32 1.19 16.05 7.89
N MET A 33 1.40 15.32 6.80
CA MET A 33 2.39 14.24 6.77
C MET A 33 3.84 14.76 6.71
N ARG A 34 4.77 13.97 7.22
CA ARG A 34 6.21 14.24 7.04
C ARG A 34 6.59 14.11 5.56
N PRO A 35 7.38 15.05 4.98
CA PRO A 35 7.65 15.11 3.54
C PRO A 35 8.19 13.80 2.93
N ASN A 36 9.09 13.11 3.61
CA ASN A 36 9.64 11.84 3.15
C ASN A 36 8.60 10.71 3.12
N GLU A 37 7.70 10.67 4.10
CA GLU A 37 6.60 9.69 4.17
C GLU A 37 5.51 10.02 3.15
N ALA A 38 5.21 11.30 2.96
CA ALA A 38 4.31 11.79 1.92
C ALA A 38 4.80 11.38 0.53
N ARG A 39 6.10 11.54 0.25
CA ARG A 39 6.70 11.12 -1.03
C ARG A 39 6.61 9.60 -1.22
N LEU A 40 6.94 8.81 -0.22
CA LEU A 40 6.81 7.35 -0.27
C LEU A 40 5.38 6.92 -0.60
N CYS A 41 4.39 7.52 0.04
CA CYS A 41 2.98 7.21 -0.24
C CYS A 41 2.57 7.62 -1.65
N ALA A 42 3.05 8.75 -2.15
CA ALA A 42 2.83 9.19 -3.52
C ALA A 42 3.42 8.20 -4.53
N ASP A 43 4.65 7.75 -4.30
CA ASP A 43 5.32 6.77 -5.17
C ASP A 43 4.55 5.45 -5.25
N VAL A 44 3.98 4.96 -4.14
CA VAL A 44 3.14 3.75 -4.12
C VAL A 44 1.88 3.91 -4.97
N LEU A 45 1.22 5.07 -4.92
CA LEU A 45 0.02 5.34 -5.71
C LEU A 45 0.33 5.46 -7.19
N VAL A 46 1.38 6.20 -7.54
CA VAL A 46 1.80 6.38 -8.92
C VAL A 46 2.30 5.06 -9.53
N ASP A 47 3.01 4.23 -8.75
CA ASP A 47 3.40 2.88 -9.16
C ASP A 47 2.20 2.01 -9.52
N ALA A 48 1.11 2.10 -8.77
CA ALA A 48 -0.12 1.38 -9.10
C ALA A 48 -0.70 1.79 -10.46
N ASP A 49 -0.76 3.10 -10.74
CA ASP A 49 -1.22 3.61 -12.04
C ASP A 49 -0.28 3.20 -13.17
N MET A 50 1.03 3.27 -12.97
CA MET A 50 2.04 2.82 -13.95
C MET A 50 1.95 1.34 -14.28
N ASN A 51 1.43 0.52 -13.37
CA ASN A 51 1.17 -0.90 -13.57
C ASN A 51 -0.27 -1.21 -14.03
N GLY A 52 -1.08 -0.20 -14.35
CA GLY A 52 -2.47 -0.37 -14.79
C GLY A 52 -3.42 -0.87 -13.70
N ILE A 53 -3.10 -0.59 -12.43
CA ILE A 53 -3.91 -0.95 -11.25
C ILE A 53 -4.67 0.28 -10.77
N ASP A 54 -5.45 0.90 -11.64
CA ASP A 54 -6.16 2.17 -11.43
C ASP A 54 -7.00 2.18 -10.15
N THR A 55 -7.57 1.02 -9.76
CA THR A 55 -8.36 0.88 -8.53
C THR A 55 -7.55 1.08 -7.24
N HIS A 56 -6.22 1.07 -7.32
CA HIS A 56 -5.30 1.28 -6.20
C HIS A 56 -4.35 2.45 -6.43
N GLY A 57 -4.54 3.15 -7.54
CA GLY A 57 -3.76 4.33 -7.93
C GLY A 57 -4.35 5.65 -7.45
N VAL A 58 -3.88 6.71 -8.08
CA VAL A 58 -4.19 8.11 -7.71
C VAL A 58 -5.66 8.43 -7.87
N CYS A 59 -6.23 8.15 -9.05
CA CYS A 59 -7.57 8.61 -9.40
C CYS A 59 -8.68 8.06 -8.51
N TYR A 60 -8.50 6.86 -7.96
CA TYR A 60 -9.55 6.21 -7.16
C TYR A 60 -9.35 6.40 -5.66
N ASN A 61 -8.11 6.34 -5.17
CA ASN A 61 -7.86 6.24 -3.73
C ASN A 61 -7.37 7.53 -3.07
N LEU A 62 -6.79 8.46 -3.82
CA LEU A 62 -6.17 9.65 -3.24
C LEU A 62 -7.15 10.44 -2.39
N ASP A 63 -8.29 10.82 -2.95
CA ASP A 63 -9.30 11.61 -2.23
C ASP A 63 -10.16 10.72 -1.31
N LEU A 64 -10.71 9.63 -1.86
CA LEU A 64 -11.70 8.80 -1.19
C LEU A 64 -11.20 8.18 0.12
N HIS A 65 -9.95 7.72 0.15
CA HIS A 65 -9.41 7.00 1.29
C HIS A 65 -8.35 7.79 2.06
N TYR A 66 -7.40 8.42 1.37
CA TYR A 66 -6.20 8.93 2.01
C TYR A 66 -6.35 10.37 2.48
N LEU A 67 -6.67 11.31 1.59
CA LEU A 67 -6.86 12.71 1.98
C LEU A 67 -8.05 12.85 2.94
N THR A 68 -9.17 12.25 2.62
CA THR A 68 -10.34 12.21 3.51
C THR A 68 -10.01 11.60 4.87
N GLY A 69 -9.22 10.52 4.90
CA GLY A 69 -8.78 9.87 6.13
C GLY A 69 -7.88 10.75 6.99
N LEU A 70 -6.93 11.46 6.38
CA LEU A 70 -6.05 12.41 7.04
C LEU A 70 -6.82 13.62 7.59
N MET A 71 -7.64 14.25 6.76
CA MET A 71 -8.40 15.46 7.11
C MET A 71 -9.43 15.22 8.22
N ASN A 72 -10.04 14.02 8.26
CA ASN A 72 -11.01 13.65 9.28
C ASN A 72 -10.40 12.97 10.52
N GLY A 73 -9.06 12.85 10.59
CA GLY A 73 -8.35 12.27 11.73
C GLY A 73 -8.50 10.74 11.86
N TYR A 74 -8.98 10.04 10.84
CA TYR A 74 -8.99 8.58 10.81
C TYR A 74 -7.60 8.01 10.55
N ILE A 75 -6.76 8.73 9.82
CA ILE A 75 -5.36 8.40 9.56
C ILE A 75 -4.49 9.38 10.33
N ASN A 76 -3.53 8.87 11.10
CA ASN A 76 -2.52 9.68 11.78
C ASN A 76 -1.49 10.18 10.75
N PRO A 77 -1.35 11.52 10.54
CA PRO A 77 -0.42 12.05 9.55
C PRO A 77 1.05 11.91 9.95
N THR A 78 1.34 11.73 11.24
CA THR A 78 2.71 11.63 11.78
C THR A 78 2.88 10.40 12.68
N PRO A 79 2.65 9.18 12.14
CA PRO A 79 2.61 7.98 12.95
C PRO A 79 3.98 7.66 13.56
N ASN A 80 3.96 7.09 14.77
CA ASN A 80 5.12 6.53 15.40
C ASN A 80 5.13 5.00 15.20
N VAL A 81 5.49 4.59 13.99
CA VAL A 81 5.53 3.17 13.60
C VAL A 81 6.58 2.41 14.41
N LYS A 82 6.15 1.38 15.17
CA LYS A 82 6.99 0.66 16.14
C LYS A 82 6.92 -0.86 15.92
N VAL A 83 8.06 -1.52 16.11
CA VAL A 83 8.08 -2.98 16.32
C VAL A 83 7.61 -3.24 17.76
N THR A 84 6.53 -4.02 17.89
CA THR A 84 5.92 -4.34 19.19
C THR A 84 6.27 -5.73 19.68
N TYR A 85 6.66 -6.62 18.77
CA TYR A 85 7.13 -7.96 19.05
C TYR A 85 8.14 -8.39 17.99
N GLU A 86 9.15 -9.15 18.39
CA GLU A 86 10.23 -9.56 17.50
C GLU A 86 10.83 -10.91 17.94
N THR A 87 11.11 -11.76 16.95
CA THR A 87 11.95 -12.96 17.05
C THR A 87 13.03 -12.92 15.95
N PRO A 88 13.96 -13.86 15.88
CA PRO A 88 14.90 -13.89 14.77
C PRO A 88 14.26 -13.87 13.37
N GLY A 89 13.18 -14.62 13.13
CA GLY A 89 12.53 -14.73 11.82
C GLY A 89 11.18 -14.03 11.69
N THR A 90 10.64 -13.44 12.78
CA THR A 90 9.33 -12.79 12.73
C THR A 90 9.32 -11.45 13.44
N ALA A 91 8.36 -10.56 13.09
CA ALA A 91 8.08 -9.37 13.87
C ALA A 91 6.62 -8.93 13.71
N VAL A 92 6.18 -8.06 14.62
CA VAL A 92 4.89 -7.37 14.56
C VAL A 92 5.15 -5.86 14.65
N ILE A 93 4.56 -5.11 13.73
CA ILE A 93 4.64 -3.65 13.67
C ILE A 93 3.27 -3.05 13.98
N ASP A 94 3.23 -2.11 14.90
CA ASP A 94 2.12 -1.20 15.10
C ASP A 94 2.32 0.03 14.21
N ALA A 95 1.37 0.27 13.31
CA ALA A 95 1.40 1.39 12.37
C ALA A 95 0.85 2.71 12.96
N ASP A 96 0.43 2.72 14.22
CA ASP A 96 -0.07 3.90 14.94
C ASP A 96 -1.16 4.66 14.15
N ARG A 97 -2.08 3.92 13.53
CA ARG A 97 -3.14 4.45 12.66
C ARG A 97 -2.63 5.28 11.46
N GLY A 98 -1.37 5.16 11.10
CA GLY A 98 -0.77 5.87 9.97
C GLY A 98 -1.19 5.30 8.62
N MET A 99 -0.68 5.93 7.57
CA MET A 99 -0.75 5.39 6.21
C MET A 99 -0.06 4.03 6.19
N ALA A 100 -0.81 2.97 5.86
CA ALA A 100 -0.27 1.62 5.88
C ALA A 100 0.92 1.42 4.93
N MET A 101 1.03 2.24 3.90
CA MET A 101 2.16 2.23 2.96
C MET A 101 3.50 2.41 3.69
N ILE A 102 3.57 3.30 4.67
CA ILE A 102 4.78 3.57 5.47
C ILE A 102 5.18 2.31 6.26
N ALA A 103 4.22 1.74 6.98
CA ALA A 103 4.45 0.55 7.80
C ALA A 103 4.75 -0.69 6.95
N SER A 104 4.13 -0.82 5.76
CA SER A 104 4.33 -1.95 4.86
C SER A 104 5.72 -1.97 4.23
N VAL A 105 6.26 -0.80 3.84
CA VAL A 105 7.65 -0.72 3.38
C VAL A 105 8.61 -1.09 4.50
N LYS A 106 8.45 -0.52 5.70
CA LYS A 106 9.26 -0.88 6.88
C LYS A 106 9.16 -2.37 7.22
N ALA A 107 7.96 -2.96 7.08
CA ALA A 107 7.75 -4.39 7.35
C ALA A 107 8.51 -5.27 6.35
N MET A 108 8.47 -4.93 5.06
CA MET A 108 9.21 -5.69 4.05
C MET A 108 10.72 -5.51 4.21
N GLU A 109 11.20 -4.30 4.47
CA GLU A 109 12.61 -4.04 4.76
C GLU A 109 13.10 -4.86 5.98
N LEU A 110 12.33 -4.87 7.06
CA LEU A 110 12.64 -5.67 8.25
C LEU A 110 12.62 -7.18 7.94
N ALA A 111 11.67 -7.65 7.14
CA ALA A 111 11.61 -9.05 6.71
C ALA A 111 12.84 -9.44 5.88
N ILE A 112 13.27 -8.58 4.96
CA ILE A 112 14.47 -8.76 4.15
C ILE A 112 15.70 -8.89 5.05
N GLU A 113 15.89 -7.97 6.01
CA GLU A 113 17.06 -8.01 6.92
C GLU A 113 17.07 -9.30 7.77
N LYS A 114 15.91 -9.71 8.29
CA LYS A 114 15.82 -10.96 9.03
C LYS A 114 16.10 -12.18 8.16
N ALA A 115 15.56 -12.22 6.94
CA ALA A 115 15.72 -13.33 6.03
C ALA A 115 17.18 -13.58 5.63
N LYS A 116 18.04 -12.56 5.63
CA LYS A 116 19.49 -12.71 5.38
C LYS A 116 20.16 -13.68 6.37
N THR A 117 19.64 -13.79 7.58
CA THR A 117 20.19 -14.66 8.64
C THR A 117 19.37 -15.91 8.88
N THR A 118 18.06 -15.85 8.68
CA THR A 118 17.14 -16.97 8.99
C THR A 118 16.68 -17.75 7.75
N GLY A 119 17.02 -17.27 6.54
CA GLY A 119 16.58 -17.88 5.28
C GLY A 119 15.15 -17.53 4.87
N ILE A 120 14.26 -17.27 5.83
CA ILE A 120 12.89 -16.84 5.63
C ILE A 120 12.46 -15.96 6.80
N ALA A 121 11.66 -14.93 6.53
CA ALA A 121 11.10 -14.10 7.59
C ALA A 121 9.66 -13.66 7.26
N SER A 122 8.92 -13.29 8.30
CA SER A 122 7.56 -12.76 8.18
C SER A 122 7.35 -11.60 9.15
N VAL A 123 6.76 -10.51 8.66
CA VAL A 123 6.42 -9.34 9.49
C VAL A 123 4.94 -9.01 9.32
N ALA A 124 4.21 -8.99 10.41
CA ALA A 124 2.81 -8.57 10.44
C ALA A 124 2.70 -7.08 10.78
N VAL A 125 1.74 -6.42 10.16
CA VAL A 125 1.39 -5.01 10.46
C VAL A 125 -0.03 -4.95 10.98
N ASN A 126 -0.23 -4.25 12.07
CA ASN A 126 -1.56 -3.97 12.63
C ASN A 126 -1.79 -2.46 12.81
N ASN A 127 -3.01 -2.10 13.22
CA ASN A 127 -3.40 -0.73 13.51
C ASN A 127 -3.02 0.25 12.38
N SER A 128 -3.38 -0.12 11.15
CA SER A 128 -3.03 0.60 9.92
C SER A 128 -4.26 0.95 9.08
N SER A 129 -4.08 1.73 8.03
CA SER A 129 -5.08 2.03 7.02
C SER A 129 -4.95 1.13 5.77
N HIS A 130 -5.62 1.48 4.68
CA HIS A 130 -5.45 0.83 3.38
C HIS A 130 -4.00 1.02 2.86
N TYR A 131 -3.40 -0.04 2.25
CA TYR A 131 -1.97 -0.05 1.90
C TYR A 131 -1.66 0.03 0.41
N GLY A 132 -2.65 0.36 -0.44
CA GLY A 132 -2.44 0.44 -1.89
C GLY A 132 -2.30 -0.92 -2.55
N ALA A 133 -1.53 -0.98 -3.63
CA ALA A 133 -1.31 -2.18 -4.42
C ALA A 133 -0.28 -3.11 -3.76
N ALA A 134 -0.69 -4.34 -3.44
CA ALA A 134 0.15 -5.33 -2.76
C ALA A 134 1.48 -5.63 -3.48
N GLY A 135 1.48 -5.61 -4.82
CA GLY A 135 2.64 -5.91 -5.64
C GLY A 135 3.83 -4.98 -5.41
N TYR A 136 3.59 -3.73 -5.00
CA TYR A 136 4.65 -2.78 -4.69
C TYR A 136 5.64 -3.35 -3.65
N TYR A 137 5.09 -3.84 -2.55
CA TYR A 137 5.91 -4.35 -1.43
C TYR A 137 6.59 -5.68 -1.76
N ALA A 138 5.90 -6.59 -2.45
CA ALA A 138 6.50 -7.86 -2.86
C ALA A 138 7.75 -7.64 -3.73
N ARG A 139 7.71 -6.67 -4.66
CA ARG A 139 8.86 -6.35 -5.53
C ARG A 139 10.06 -5.75 -4.81
N LEU A 140 9.90 -5.23 -3.58
CA LEU A 140 11.06 -4.71 -2.82
C LEU A 140 12.09 -5.78 -2.53
N ALA A 141 11.67 -7.04 -2.35
CA ALA A 141 12.55 -8.17 -2.08
C ALA A 141 13.46 -8.52 -3.27
N LEU A 142 13.02 -8.24 -4.51
CA LEU A 142 13.79 -8.59 -5.73
C LEU A 142 15.16 -7.93 -5.79
N LYS A 143 15.31 -6.72 -5.25
CA LYS A 143 16.59 -5.99 -5.19
C LYS A 143 17.63 -6.66 -4.29
N HIS A 144 17.21 -7.68 -3.54
CA HIS A 144 18.03 -8.43 -2.60
C HIS A 144 18.15 -9.92 -2.99
N ASP A 145 17.82 -10.27 -4.23
CA ASP A 145 17.78 -11.66 -4.72
C ASP A 145 16.87 -12.57 -3.86
N MET A 146 15.77 -12.02 -3.36
CA MET A 146 14.80 -12.71 -2.51
C MET A 146 13.42 -12.75 -3.15
N ILE A 147 12.67 -13.80 -2.84
CA ILE A 147 11.24 -13.89 -3.16
C ILE A 147 10.47 -13.03 -2.18
N GLY A 148 9.64 -12.13 -2.69
CA GLY A 148 8.72 -11.32 -1.88
C GLY A 148 7.29 -11.84 -1.93
N TYR A 149 6.68 -11.92 -0.76
CA TYR A 149 5.26 -12.28 -0.63
C TYR A 149 4.57 -11.31 0.31
N THR A 150 3.42 -10.76 -0.12
CA THR A 150 2.62 -9.87 0.71
C THR A 150 1.15 -10.23 0.60
N MET A 151 0.44 -10.08 1.70
CA MET A 151 -0.99 -10.32 1.78
C MET A 151 -1.64 -9.35 2.77
N SER A 152 -2.93 -9.14 2.59
CA SER A 152 -3.75 -8.39 3.56
C SER A 152 -5.14 -8.99 3.62
N SER A 153 -5.84 -8.76 4.73
CA SER A 153 -7.27 -8.98 4.76
C SER A 153 -7.97 -7.63 4.66
N GLY A 154 -8.72 -7.42 3.57
CA GLY A 154 -9.45 -6.17 3.34
C GLY A 154 -10.62 -6.02 4.30
N GLY A 155 -10.73 -4.84 4.91
CA GLY A 155 -11.91 -4.44 5.66
C GLY A 155 -13.11 -4.24 4.73
N GLY A 156 -14.30 -4.51 5.25
CA GLY A 156 -15.54 -4.32 4.49
C GLY A 156 -16.13 -5.65 3.99
N ARG A 157 -17.44 -5.66 3.93
CA ARG A 157 -18.22 -6.81 3.44
C ARG A 157 -18.62 -6.52 2.00
N VAL A 158 -17.72 -6.81 1.06
CA VAL A 158 -17.91 -6.47 -0.37
C VAL A 158 -18.03 -7.70 -1.28
N ILE A 159 -17.61 -8.88 -0.79
CA ILE A 159 -17.67 -10.14 -1.54
C ILE A 159 -18.74 -11.05 -0.94
N ILE A 160 -19.60 -11.58 -1.80
CA ILE A 160 -20.59 -12.58 -1.43
C ILE A 160 -19.93 -13.96 -1.57
N PRO A 161 -19.76 -14.73 -0.48
CA PRO A 161 -19.27 -16.09 -0.56
C PRO A 161 -20.23 -16.99 -1.35
N MET A 162 -19.71 -18.07 -1.90
CA MET A 162 -20.54 -19.05 -2.62
C MET A 162 -21.69 -19.53 -1.73
N ASN A 163 -22.91 -19.55 -2.28
CA ASN A 163 -24.16 -19.90 -1.60
C ASN A 163 -24.61 -18.94 -0.46
N ALA A 164 -23.96 -17.80 -0.30
CA ALA A 164 -24.42 -16.78 0.65
C ALA A 164 -25.40 -15.80 0.00
N ARG A 165 -26.25 -15.17 0.83
CA ARG A 165 -27.21 -14.15 0.39
C ARG A 165 -26.68 -12.72 0.48
N TYR A 166 -25.68 -12.50 1.33
CA TYR A 166 -25.17 -11.17 1.65
C TYR A 166 -23.63 -11.15 1.59
N PRO A 167 -23.02 -10.01 1.30
CA PRO A 167 -21.57 -9.86 1.35
C PRO A 167 -21.05 -10.03 2.80
N TRP A 168 -20.04 -10.87 2.94
CA TRP A 168 -19.43 -11.21 4.23
C TRP A 168 -17.91 -11.05 4.25
N MET A 169 -17.28 -11.13 3.09
CA MET A 169 -15.83 -11.08 2.97
C MET A 169 -15.38 -9.76 2.37
N GLY A 170 -14.24 -9.26 2.83
CA GLY A 170 -13.49 -8.24 2.15
C GLY A 170 -12.67 -8.81 0.99
N THR A 171 -11.98 -7.94 0.28
CA THR A 171 -10.90 -8.34 -0.62
C THR A 171 -9.75 -8.88 0.22
N ASN A 172 -9.13 -9.96 -0.19
CA ASN A 172 -7.97 -10.54 0.50
C ASN A 172 -6.83 -10.63 -0.52
N PRO A 173 -6.19 -9.49 -0.84
CA PRO A 173 -5.15 -9.44 -1.86
C PRO A 173 -3.92 -10.25 -1.43
N MET A 174 -3.32 -10.91 -2.39
CA MET A 174 -2.02 -11.57 -2.27
C MET A 174 -1.17 -11.17 -3.46
N ALA A 175 0.11 -10.89 -3.23
CA ALA A 175 1.08 -10.63 -4.28
C ALA A 175 2.36 -11.41 -4.02
N PHE A 176 2.92 -11.93 -5.10
CA PHE A 176 4.15 -12.70 -5.11
C PHE A 176 5.08 -12.11 -6.16
N ALA A 177 6.36 -11.99 -5.85
CA ALA A 177 7.41 -11.54 -6.75
C ALA A 177 8.65 -12.42 -6.58
N ALA A 178 9.20 -12.90 -7.72
CA ALA A 178 10.40 -13.73 -7.79
C ALA A 178 11.23 -13.36 -9.03
#